data_df178289cdbcadd29fb06a60506e8dc7
#
_entry.id   df178289cdbcadd29fb06a60506e8dc7
#
_cell.length_a   1.000
_cell.length_b   1.000
_cell.length_c   1.000
_cell.angle_alpha   90.00
_cell.angle_beta   90.00
_cell.angle_gamma   90.00
#
_symmetry.space_group_name_H-M   'P 1'
#
loop_
_entity.id
_entity.type
_entity.pdbx_description
1 polymer ?
#
loop_
_entity_poly.entity_id
_entity_poly.type
_entity_poly.pdbx_seq_one_letter_code
_entity_poly.pdbx_strand_id
1 'polypeptide(L)'
;MGTKLEAVVEKVNAKEGNGKWAFEGSVPFGDLAHVHRFRLENGLRLLLLVDKSAPVVSYFTWFRVGSRHEDERAGETGLAHLFEHLMFTQTKTMAADEFDRAIEAAGGNANAMTYYDFTAYVDDLPPQEIALAARLEADRMTQLDLRKRQVETERDVVVEERLSSVEDSVDGTMDEQLYKQAFKSHPYRWPVIGWMKDIKAVTQEKAVAFYKRFYAPNNAVLIIAGNIDPVTTLDLIARHYGAIPAAEPPPPDRAQPERAPAGEVRAVLTRPVPADRLVIGFPAPALADRDRAAYEVASEILAGGPSSRLNRTLVVDKQWASSVRADLAPTRDPGLHAIWVQMTKGHTAEQAERVIVEATTALAAQPVAAGELAKAIARLETAFWERLSSSHGRAEALGEFETAGGGFQNLFARAAAYQAVTAEDVARVAKSTLATDRRSIVVVRPKGETRQ
;
A
#
# COMPACT_ATOMS: atom_id res chain seq x y z
N MET A 1 8.56 24.76 -20.60
CA MET A 1 7.75 24.68 -19.36
C MET A 1 8.63 24.85 -18.12
N GLY A 2 9.83 24.30 -18.06
CA GLY A 2 10.77 24.44 -16.95
C GLY A 2 11.09 25.89 -16.55
N THR A 3 11.45 26.76 -17.50
CA THR A 3 11.76 28.17 -17.25
C THR A 3 10.65 28.98 -16.56
N LYS A 4 9.37 28.61 -16.76
CA LYS A 4 8.25 29.27 -16.07
C LYS A 4 8.16 28.83 -14.59
N LEU A 5 8.44 27.58 -14.28
CA LEU A 5 8.39 27.07 -12.91
C LEU A 5 9.62 27.48 -12.10
N GLU A 6 10.78 27.59 -12.73
CA GLU A 6 11.98 28.18 -12.12
C GLU A 6 11.70 29.62 -11.67
N ALA A 7 11.07 30.43 -12.53
CA ALA A 7 10.66 31.80 -12.18
C ALA A 7 9.60 31.83 -11.05
N VAL A 8 8.71 30.82 -10.98
CA VAL A 8 7.77 30.68 -9.86
C VAL A 8 8.52 30.42 -8.57
N VAL A 9 9.49 29.49 -8.58
CA VAL A 9 10.32 29.15 -7.42
C VAL A 9 11.11 30.38 -6.96
N GLU A 10 11.74 31.13 -7.87
CA GLU A 10 12.45 32.37 -7.53
C GLU A 10 11.54 33.39 -6.84
N LYS A 11 10.32 33.59 -7.37
CA LYS A 11 9.31 34.48 -6.78
C LYS A 11 8.87 34.04 -5.36
N VAL A 12 8.66 32.77 -5.13
CA VAL A 12 8.28 32.23 -3.81
C VAL A 12 9.46 32.34 -2.85
N ASN A 13 10.66 32.00 -3.31
CA ASN A 13 11.89 32.08 -2.54
C ASN A 13 12.30 33.51 -2.14
N ALA A 14 11.85 34.53 -2.87
CA ALA A 14 12.10 35.93 -2.52
C ALA A 14 11.30 36.43 -1.31
N LYS A 15 10.26 35.68 -0.87
CA LYS A 15 9.46 36.06 0.28
C LYS A 15 10.21 35.76 1.58
N GLU A 16 10.20 36.70 2.50
CA GLU A 16 10.77 36.51 3.84
C GLU A 16 9.91 35.55 4.67
N GLY A 17 10.58 34.74 5.51
CA GLY A 17 9.91 33.77 6.39
C GLY A 17 9.49 32.47 5.73
N ASN A 18 9.54 32.35 4.41
CA ASN A 18 9.26 31.12 3.68
C ASN A 18 10.49 30.21 3.62
N GLY A 19 10.30 28.91 3.69
CA GLY A 19 11.31 27.92 3.31
C GLY A 19 11.66 28.04 1.83
N LYS A 20 12.87 27.64 1.45
CA LYS A 20 13.38 27.78 0.08
C LYS A 20 13.20 26.48 -0.69
N TRP A 21 12.60 26.62 -1.88
CA TRP A 21 12.39 25.53 -2.82
C TRP A 21 13.56 25.37 -3.78
N ALA A 22 13.87 24.11 -4.11
CA ALA A 22 14.59 23.72 -5.31
C ALA A 22 13.62 23.03 -6.28
N PHE A 23 13.59 23.46 -7.55
CA PHE A 23 12.89 22.75 -8.62
C PHE A 23 13.78 21.62 -9.13
N GLU A 24 13.29 20.38 -9.09
CA GLU A 24 14.04 19.18 -9.47
C GLU A 24 13.66 18.63 -10.85
N GLY A 25 12.72 19.28 -11.53
CA GLY A 25 12.32 18.92 -12.89
C GLY A 25 10.85 18.55 -13.04
N SER A 26 10.46 18.22 -14.26
CA SER A 26 9.11 17.82 -14.65
C SER A 26 9.16 16.54 -15.46
N VAL A 27 8.21 15.66 -15.21
CA VAL A 27 8.05 14.38 -15.93
C VAL A 27 6.67 14.37 -16.58
N PRO A 28 6.53 14.03 -17.87
CA PRO A 28 5.22 13.90 -18.52
C PRO A 28 4.35 12.85 -17.83
N PHE A 29 3.07 13.16 -17.67
CA PHE A 29 2.04 12.22 -17.25
C PHE A 29 1.09 12.02 -18.45
N GLY A 30 1.43 11.06 -19.31
CA GLY A 30 0.79 10.92 -20.61
C GLY A 30 0.94 12.20 -21.45
N ASP A 31 -0.04 12.45 -22.31
CA ASP A 31 -0.08 13.65 -23.19
C ASP A 31 -0.77 14.86 -22.53
N LEU A 32 -1.35 14.68 -21.34
CA LEU A 32 -2.30 15.64 -20.76
C LEU A 32 -1.71 16.52 -19.66
N ALA A 33 -0.71 16.06 -18.93
CA ALA A 33 -0.18 16.76 -17.76
C ALA A 33 1.31 16.49 -17.53
N HIS A 34 1.87 17.17 -16.54
CA HIS A 34 3.23 16.92 -16.05
C HIS A 34 3.21 16.85 -14.53
N VAL A 35 3.97 15.91 -13.97
CA VAL A 35 4.30 15.90 -12.55
C VAL A 35 5.55 16.74 -12.35
N HIS A 36 5.40 17.79 -11.53
CA HIS A 36 6.49 18.71 -11.19
C HIS A 36 7.07 18.33 -9.84
N ARG A 37 8.39 18.22 -9.77
CA ARG A 37 9.11 17.81 -8.57
C ARG A 37 9.86 18.98 -7.95
N PHE A 38 9.62 19.16 -6.65
CA PHE A 38 10.27 20.19 -5.85
C PHE A 38 10.81 19.59 -4.55
N ARG A 39 11.83 20.25 -3.99
CA ARG A 39 12.36 19.94 -2.65
C ARG A 39 12.52 21.20 -1.84
N LEU A 40 12.01 21.19 -0.62
CA LEU A 40 12.23 22.23 0.36
C LEU A 40 13.59 22.02 1.04
N GLU A 41 14.21 23.09 1.54
CA GLU A 41 15.54 23.03 2.18
C GLU A 41 15.62 22.13 3.40
N ASN A 42 14.49 21.89 4.10
CA ASN A 42 14.39 20.92 5.19
C ASN A 42 14.23 19.47 4.72
N GLY A 43 14.31 19.21 3.42
CA GLY A 43 14.25 17.89 2.82
C GLY A 43 12.86 17.41 2.42
N LEU A 44 11.79 18.16 2.73
CA LEU A 44 10.42 17.82 2.30
C LEU A 44 10.38 17.79 0.76
N ARG A 45 9.81 16.73 0.20
CA ARG A 45 9.58 16.61 -1.24
C ARG A 45 8.13 16.93 -1.56
N LEU A 46 7.92 17.47 -2.76
CA LEU A 46 6.59 17.73 -3.30
C LEU A 46 6.53 17.23 -4.74
N LEU A 47 5.53 16.42 -5.03
CA LEU A 47 5.07 16.10 -6.37
C LEU A 47 3.77 16.88 -6.63
N LEU A 48 3.79 17.72 -7.65
CA LEU A 48 2.67 18.60 -8.00
C LEU A 48 2.12 18.21 -9.37
N LEU A 49 0.84 17.82 -9.41
CA LEU A 49 0.11 17.51 -10.65
C LEU A 49 -1.06 18.46 -10.83
N VAL A 50 -0.93 19.40 -11.76
CA VAL A 50 -2.00 20.35 -12.08
C VAL A 50 -2.99 19.70 -13.03
N ASP A 51 -4.23 19.52 -12.57
CA ASP A 51 -5.36 19.02 -13.35
C ASP A 51 -6.62 19.86 -13.08
N LYS A 52 -7.04 20.59 -14.08
CA LYS A 52 -8.21 21.49 -13.99
C LYS A 52 -9.53 20.84 -14.49
N SER A 53 -9.51 19.55 -14.75
CA SER A 53 -10.68 18.82 -15.27
C SER A 53 -11.82 18.68 -14.28
N ALA A 54 -11.53 18.72 -12.97
CA ALA A 54 -12.51 18.66 -11.90
C ALA A 54 -12.23 19.71 -10.81
N PRO A 55 -13.26 20.23 -10.11
CA PRO A 55 -13.11 21.21 -9.04
C PRO A 55 -12.74 20.54 -7.70
N VAL A 56 -11.67 19.77 -7.69
CA VAL A 56 -11.19 19.02 -6.53
C VAL A 56 -9.67 19.09 -6.45
N VAL A 57 -9.13 19.03 -5.25
CA VAL A 57 -7.72 18.79 -4.96
C VAL A 57 -7.60 17.61 -4.00
N SER A 58 -6.68 16.71 -4.31
CA SER A 58 -6.25 15.61 -3.45
C SER A 58 -4.88 15.97 -2.89
N TYR A 59 -4.83 16.12 -1.58
CA TYR A 59 -3.63 16.47 -0.82
C TYR A 59 -3.18 15.26 -0.03
N PHE A 60 -2.09 14.61 -0.44
CA PHE A 60 -1.52 13.46 0.24
C PHE A 60 -0.22 13.81 0.97
N THR A 61 -0.10 13.33 2.21
CA THR A 61 1.15 13.31 2.96
C THR A 61 1.60 11.86 3.13
N TRP A 62 2.65 11.48 2.43
CA TRP A 62 3.25 10.14 2.49
C TRP A 62 4.48 10.15 3.38
N PHE A 63 4.51 9.29 4.38
CA PHE A 63 5.71 9.03 5.18
C PHE A 63 6.34 7.71 4.77
N ARG A 64 7.68 7.71 4.64
CA ARG A 64 8.45 6.50 4.35
C ARG A 64 8.64 5.69 5.63
N VAL A 65 7.54 5.29 6.23
CA VAL A 65 7.44 4.44 7.40
C VAL A 65 6.18 3.60 7.31
N GLY A 66 6.32 2.30 7.47
CA GLY A 66 5.25 1.32 7.58
C GLY A 66 5.72 0.21 8.50
N SER A 67 4.97 -0.87 8.58
CA SER A 67 5.25 -1.94 9.55
C SER A 67 6.65 -2.55 9.41
N ARG A 68 7.26 -2.55 8.22
CA ARG A 68 8.63 -3.05 8.04
C ARG A 68 9.72 -2.28 8.77
N HIS A 69 9.46 -1.03 9.16
CA HIS A 69 10.42 -0.16 9.84
C HIS A 69 10.39 -0.30 11.36
N GLU A 70 9.51 -1.15 11.85
CA GLU A 70 9.34 -1.47 13.25
C GLU A 70 10.39 -2.50 13.70
N ASP A 71 10.72 -2.50 15.00
CA ASP A 71 11.62 -3.51 15.58
C ASP A 71 10.82 -4.51 16.41
N GLU A 72 10.60 -5.71 15.85
CA GLU A 72 9.90 -6.79 16.56
C GLU A 72 10.60 -7.17 17.87
N ARG A 73 11.94 -7.09 17.92
CA ARG A 73 12.72 -7.45 19.13
C ARG A 73 12.55 -6.42 20.24
N ALA A 74 12.31 -5.16 19.87
CA ALA A 74 11.98 -4.09 20.79
C ALA A 74 10.47 -4.07 21.19
N GLY A 75 9.65 -4.94 20.58
CA GLY A 75 8.19 -4.93 20.77
C GLY A 75 7.56 -3.67 20.22
N GLU A 76 7.93 -3.30 18.99
CA GLU A 76 7.44 -2.10 18.30
C GLU A 76 6.41 -2.42 17.21
N THR A 77 6.06 -3.73 16.96
CA THR A 77 5.14 -4.07 15.88
C THR A 77 3.75 -3.48 16.12
N GLY A 78 3.19 -2.85 15.08
CA GLY A 78 1.92 -2.15 15.10
C GLY A 78 2.02 -0.66 15.39
N LEU A 79 3.22 -0.10 15.63
CA LEU A 79 3.38 1.33 15.88
C LEU A 79 3.05 2.18 14.65
N ALA A 80 3.39 1.74 13.45
CA ALA A 80 3.07 2.48 12.23
C ALA A 80 1.54 2.60 12.05
N HIS A 81 0.81 1.52 12.27
CA HIS A 81 -0.66 1.52 12.22
C HIS A 81 -1.27 2.32 13.39
N LEU A 82 -0.74 2.21 14.60
CA LEU A 82 -1.19 3.05 15.71
C LEU A 82 -1.02 4.54 15.40
N PHE A 83 0.04 4.93 14.64
CA PHE A 83 0.22 6.32 14.22
C PHE A 83 -0.76 6.74 13.12
N GLU A 84 -1.30 5.82 12.33
CA GLU A 84 -2.44 6.12 11.46
C GLU A 84 -3.60 6.71 12.30
N HIS A 85 -3.93 6.10 13.44
CA HIS A 85 -4.96 6.59 14.36
C HIS A 85 -4.52 7.86 15.11
N LEU A 86 -3.34 7.85 15.72
CA LEU A 86 -2.86 8.96 16.56
C LEU A 86 -2.78 10.29 15.81
N MET A 87 -2.53 10.29 14.51
CA MET A 87 -2.45 11.49 13.69
C MET A 87 -3.81 12.20 13.49
N PHE A 88 -4.93 11.54 13.76
CA PHE A 88 -6.27 12.15 13.77
C PHE A 88 -6.69 12.63 15.15
N THR A 89 -5.83 12.49 16.15
CA THR A 89 -6.13 12.92 17.49
C THR A 89 -5.72 14.39 17.73
N GLN A 90 -5.74 14.83 18.98
CA GLN A 90 -5.42 16.21 19.32
C GLN A 90 -3.97 16.57 19.02
N THR A 91 -3.74 17.82 18.66
CA THR A 91 -2.42 18.46 18.65
C THR A 91 -2.33 19.46 19.81
N LYS A 92 -1.19 20.15 19.95
CA LYS A 92 -1.06 21.24 20.95
C LYS A 92 -1.92 22.45 20.61
N THR A 93 -2.37 22.57 19.35
CA THR A 93 -3.10 23.72 18.79
C THR A 93 -4.54 23.38 18.43
N MET A 94 -4.88 22.09 18.30
CA MET A 94 -6.22 21.60 17.94
C MET A 94 -6.73 20.57 18.95
N ALA A 95 -8.02 20.64 19.27
CA ALA A 95 -8.69 19.63 20.09
C ALA A 95 -8.91 18.32 19.28
N ALA A 96 -9.19 17.22 19.98
CA ALA A 96 -9.63 15.98 19.36
C ALA A 96 -10.88 16.25 18.49
N ASP A 97 -11.02 15.54 17.37
CA ASP A 97 -12.07 15.65 16.35
C ASP A 97 -12.13 17.03 15.63
N GLU A 98 -11.28 17.99 15.96
CA GLU A 98 -11.27 19.30 15.30
C GLU A 98 -10.74 19.19 13.87
N PHE A 99 -9.79 18.29 13.63
CA PHE A 99 -9.24 18.02 12.30
C PHE A 99 -10.37 17.56 11.34
N ASP A 100 -11.06 16.47 11.68
CA ASP A 100 -12.12 15.90 10.83
C ASP A 100 -13.26 16.89 10.64
N ARG A 101 -13.72 17.55 11.73
CA ARG A 101 -14.76 18.58 11.63
C ARG A 101 -14.38 19.75 10.74
N ALA A 102 -13.12 20.18 10.73
CA ALA A 102 -12.66 21.26 9.88
C ALA A 102 -12.66 20.85 8.39
N ILE A 103 -12.20 19.62 8.08
CA ILE A 103 -12.22 19.06 6.72
C ILE A 103 -13.65 18.86 6.22
N GLU A 104 -14.53 18.27 7.04
CA GLU A 104 -15.94 18.06 6.69
C GLU A 104 -16.69 19.38 6.50
N ALA A 105 -16.49 20.37 7.38
CA ALA A 105 -17.09 21.69 7.25
C ALA A 105 -16.64 22.43 5.98
N ALA A 106 -15.43 22.16 5.50
CA ALA A 106 -14.91 22.66 4.24
C ALA A 106 -15.44 21.90 3.01
N GLY A 107 -16.29 20.87 3.21
CA GLY A 107 -16.82 20.02 2.14
C GLY A 107 -15.83 18.98 1.64
N GLY A 108 -14.83 18.65 2.45
CA GLY A 108 -13.81 17.65 2.16
C GLY A 108 -14.03 16.32 2.87
N ASN A 109 -13.11 15.40 2.63
CA ASN A 109 -13.03 14.11 3.28
C ASN A 109 -11.56 13.80 3.58
N ALA A 110 -11.29 13.24 4.77
CA ALA A 110 -9.97 12.81 5.18
C ALA A 110 -9.94 11.30 5.39
N ASN A 111 -8.80 10.69 5.09
CA ASN A 111 -8.56 9.27 5.36
C ASN A 111 -7.06 9.00 5.53
N ALA A 112 -6.70 7.78 5.93
CA ALA A 112 -5.32 7.33 5.98
C ALA A 112 -5.20 5.85 5.64
N MET A 113 -3.98 5.41 5.40
CA MET A 113 -3.65 4.02 5.16
C MET A 113 -2.24 3.70 5.61
N THR A 114 -2.05 2.54 6.22
CA THR A 114 -0.73 1.98 6.55
C THR A 114 -0.51 0.68 5.80
N TYR A 115 0.67 0.58 5.19
CA TYR A 115 1.14 -0.63 4.54
C TYR A 115 2.49 -1.07 5.13
N TYR A 116 3.07 -2.08 4.54
CA TYR A 116 4.40 -2.55 4.96
C TYR A 116 5.47 -1.46 4.82
N ASP A 117 5.44 -0.68 3.74
CA ASP A 117 6.53 0.19 3.33
C ASP A 117 6.27 1.69 3.57
N PHE A 118 5.03 2.07 3.82
CA PHE A 118 4.63 3.46 3.97
C PHE A 118 3.38 3.63 4.83
N THR A 119 3.17 4.87 5.29
CA THR A 119 1.89 5.36 5.83
C THR A 119 1.52 6.63 5.07
N ALA A 120 0.28 6.75 4.64
CA ALA A 120 -0.19 7.90 3.87
C ALA A 120 -1.47 8.47 4.50
N TYR A 121 -1.58 9.79 4.47
CA TYR A 121 -2.74 10.56 4.90
C TYR A 121 -3.25 11.34 3.70
N VAL A 122 -4.55 11.45 3.54
CA VAL A 122 -5.18 12.12 2.40
C VAL A 122 -6.31 13.02 2.83
N ASP A 123 -6.34 14.22 2.26
CA ASP A 123 -7.45 15.15 2.32
C ASP A 123 -7.92 15.45 0.90
N ASP A 124 -9.15 15.06 0.57
CA ASP A 124 -9.82 15.45 -0.67
C ASP A 124 -10.72 16.65 -0.39
N LEU A 125 -10.46 17.78 -1.07
CA LEU A 125 -11.04 19.07 -0.74
C LEU A 125 -11.45 19.84 -2.00
N PRO A 126 -12.41 20.79 -1.89
CA PRO A 126 -12.54 21.85 -2.89
C PRO A 126 -11.26 22.68 -3.00
N PRO A 127 -10.87 23.13 -4.21
CA PRO A 127 -9.58 23.78 -4.45
C PRO A 127 -9.29 25.03 -3.59
N GLN A 128 -10.33 25.77 -3.21
CA GLN A 128 -10.20 26.96 -2.36
C GLN A 128 -9.76 26.63 -0.93
N GLU A 129 -9.91 25.38 -0.50
CA GLU A 129 -9.62 24.92 0.87
C GLU A 129 -8.21 24.32 1.01
N ILE A 130 -7.38 24.37 -0.03
CA ILE A 130 -6.00 23.83 0.01
C ILE A 130 -5.16 24.45 1.15
N ALA A 131 -5.45 25.69 1.53
CA ALA A 131 -4.77 26.36 2.64
C ALA A 131 -5.12 25.73 4.00
N LEU A 132 -6.34 25.22 4.14
CA LEU A 132 -6.77 24.47 5.31
C LEU A 132 -5.97 23.17 5.43
N ALA A 133 -5.93 22.35 4.38
CA ALA A 133 -5.16 21.10 4.36
C ALA A 133 -3.68 21.35 4.68
N ALA A 134 -3.04 22.32 4.00
CA ALA A 134 -1.62 22.63 4.26
C ALA A 134 -1.35 23.01 5.72
N ARG A 135 -2.25 23.74 6.37
CA ARG A 135 -2.14 24.14 7.76
C ARG A 135 -2.32 22.95 8.70
N LEU A 136 -3.38 22.16 8.52
CA LEU A 136 -3.72 21.03 9.38
C LEU A 136 -2.66 19.93 9.29
N GLU A 137 -2.21 19.61 8.10
CA GLU A 137 -1.17 18.62 7.85
C GLU A 137 0.20 19.01 8.45
N ALA A 138 0.60 20.27 8.30
CA ALA A 138 1.83 20.77 8.92
C ALA A 138 1.74 20.78 10.44
N ASP A 139 0.56 21.09 11.02
CA ASP A 139 0.33 21.09 12.45
C ASP A 139 0.48 19.67 13.02
N ARG A 140 -0.21 18.67 12.47
CA ARG A 140 -0.10 17.29 12.96
C ARG A 140 1.30 16.68 12.75
N MET A 141 2.05 17.12 11.75
CA MET A 141 3.44 16.70 11.56
C MET A 141 4.37 17.17 12.71
N THR A 142 4.04 18.24 13.43
CA THR A 142 4.94 18.86 14.41
C THR A 142 4.39 19.00 15.81
N GLN A 143 3.07 19.12 15.94
CA GLN A 143 2.40 19.50 17.19
C GLN A 143 1.55 18.39 17.79
N LEU A 144 1.64 17.16 17.27
CA LEU A 144 0.88 16.04 17.82
C LEU A 144 1.10 15.90 19.33
N ASP A 145 0.02 15.84 20.10
CA ASP A 145 0.07 15.81 21.57
C ASP A 145 -0.07 14.37 22.09
N LEU A 146 1.05 13.69 22.14
CA LEU A 146 1.14 12.28 22.54
C LEU A 146 1.12 12.12 24.08
N ARG A 147 0.02 12.54 24.74
CA ARG A 147 -0.15 12.30 26.19
C ARG A 147 -0.39 10.82 26.45
N LYS A 148 0.02 10.38 27.63
CA LYS A 148 -0.14 8.97 28.04
C LYS A 148 -1.56 8.46 27.83
N ARG A 149 -2.57 9.18 28.33
CA ARG A 149 -3.99 8.80 28.17
C ARG A 149 -4.40 8.67 26.73
N GLN A 150 -3.95 9.56 25.86
CA GLN A 150 -4.25 9.53 24.43
C GLN A 150 -3.70 8.27 23.76
N VAL A 151 -2.39 8.00 23.97
CA VAL A 151 -1.73 6.81 23.44
C VAL A 151 -2.42 5.53 23.94
N GLU A 152 -2.81 5.50 25.22
CA GLU A 152 -3.51 4.37 25.81
C GLU A 152 -4.92 4.18 25.20
N THR A 153 -5.65 5.28 24.95
CA THR A 153 -6.98 5.21 24.32
C THR A 153 -6.88 4.64 22.90
N GLU A 154 -6.01 5.20 22.06
CA GLU A 154 -5.85 4.73 20.67
C GLU A 154 -5.28 3.32 20.61
N ARG A 155 -4.35 2.96 21.50
CA ARG A 155 -3.88 1.58 21.64
C ARG A 155 -5.04 0.61 21.90
N ASP A 156 -5.96 0.97 22.79
CA ASP A 156 -7.09 0.11 23.14
C ASP A 156 -8.08 0.02 21.96
N VAL A 157 -8.27 1.09 21.16
CA VAL A 157 -9.01 1.04 19.88
C VAL A 157 -8.35 0.07 18.91
N VAL A 158 -7.03 0.14 18.70
CA VAL A 158 -6.29 -0.78 17.81
C VAL A 158 -6.34 -2.23 18.33
N VAL A 159 -6.38 -2.44 19.65
CA VAL A 159 -6.60 -3.78 20.24
C VAL A 159 -7.95 -4.35 19.82
N GLU A 160 -9.03 -3.56 19.92
CA GLU A 160 -10.38 -3.99 19.50
C GLU A 160 -10.46 -4.21 18.00
N GLU A 161 -9.83 -3.35 17.22
CA GLU A 161 -9.74 -3.55 15.76
C GLU A 161 -9.02 -4.85 15.41
N ARG A 162 -7.89 -5.14 16.07
CA ARG A 162 -7.18 -6.40 15.86
C ARG A 162 -8.02 -7.60 16.25
N LEU A 163 -8.77 -7.54 17.37
CA LEU A 163 -9.68 -8.61 17.75
C LEU A 163 -10.69 -8.88 16.63
N SER A 164 -11.32 -7.86 16.08
CA SER A 164 -12.33 -8.01 15.04
C SER A 164 -11.74 -8.38 13.65
N SER A 165 -10.61 -7.78 13.26
CA SER A 165 -10.05 -7.94 11.90
C SER A 165 -9.14 -9.17 11.76
N VAL A 166 -8.53 -9.64 12.84
CA VAL A 166 -7.58 -10.77 12.81
C VAL A 166 -8.06 -11.96 13.64
N GLU A 167 -8.32 -11.78 14.96
CA GLU A 167 -8.60 -12.91 15.86
C GLU A 167 -9.97 -13.57 15.55
N ASP A 168 -10.99 -12.74 15.34
CA ASP A 168 -12.36 -13.18 15.02
C ASP A 168 -12.59 -13.37 13.51
N SER A 169 -11.71 -12.82 12.67
CA SER A 169 -11.75 -12.97 11.23
C SER A 169 -11.03 -14.24 10.77
N VAL A 170 -11.71 -15.06 10.00
CA VAL A 170 -11.10 -16.24 9.39
C VAL A 170 -10.04 -15.85 8.39
N ASP A 171 -10.34 -14.89 7.51
CA ASP A 171 -9.39 -14.42 6.49
C ASP A 171 -8.20 -13.69 7.14
N GLY A 172 -8.43 -12.86 8.16
CA GLY A 172 -7.36 -12.20 8.91
C GLY A 172 -6.42 -13.18 9.61
N THR A 173 -6.97 -14.21 10.26
CA THR A 173 -6.15 -15.28 10.86
C THR A 173 -5.34 -16.05 9.79
N MET A 174 -5.93 -16.31 8.63
CA MET A 174 -5.23 -17.00 7.53
C MET A 174 -4.12 -16.16 6.95
N ASP A 175 -4.35 -14.85 6.77
CA ASP A 175 -3.37 -13.90 6.25
C ASP A 175 -2.16 -13.79 7.19
N GLU A 176 -2.41 -13.55 8.49
CA GLU A 176 -1.35 -13.49 9.50
C GLU A 176 -0.52 -14.79 9.51
N GLN A 177 -1.18 -15.95 9.49
CA GLN A 177 -0.48 -17.23 9.46
C GLN A 177 0.32 -17.43 8.18
N LEU A 178 -0.23 -16.99 7.03
CA LEU A 178 0.44 -17.07 5.72
C LEU A 178 1.76 -16.30 5.72
N TYR A 179 1.70 -15.00 6.06
CA TYR A 179 2.89 -14.14 6.08
C TYR A 179 3.90 -14.60 7.14
N LYS A 180 3.45 -14.95 8.34
CA LYS A 180 4.30 -15.45 9.43
C LYS A 180 5.11 -16.69 9.05
N GLN A 181 4.54 -17.60 8.26
CA GLN A 181 5.25 -18.82 7.85
C GLN A 181 6.07 -18.65 6.58
N ALA A 182 5.67 -17.74 5.69
CA ALA A 182 6.36 -17.46 4.44
C ALA A 182 7.66 -16.67 4.67
N PHE A 183 7.65 -15.75 5.61
CA PHE A 183 8.81 -14.92 5.97
C PHE A 183 9.39 -15.36 7.32
N LYS A 184 10.71 -15.59 7.36
CA LYS A 184 11.41 -16.00 8.59
C LYS A 184 12.15 -14.85 9.24
N SER A 185 12.78 -14.01 8.44
CA SER A 185 13.61 -12.90 8.89
C SER A 185 13.15 -11.55 8.36
N HIS A 186 12.48 -11.52 7.24
CA HIS A 186 12.00 -10.29 6.63
C HIS A 186 10.87 -9.66 7.47
N PRO A 187 10.84 -8.32 7.62
CA PRO A 187 9.79 -7.62 8.37
C PRO A 187 8.36 -7.83 7.85
N TYR A 188 8.15 -8.29 6.63
CA TYR A 188 6.81 -8.64 6.14
C TYR A 188 6.17 -9.83 6.87
N ARG A 189 6.89 -10.47 7.81
CA ARG A 189 6.37 -11.59 8.58
C ARG A 189 5.30 -11.23 9.62
N TRP A 190 5.27 -9.99 10.08
CA TRP A 190 4.23 -9.53 11.01
C TRP A 190 3.17 -8.70 10.31
N PRO A 191 1.92 -8.78 10.78
CA PRO A 191 0.83 -8.02 10.18
C PRO A 191 1.05 -6.51 10.37
N VAL A 192 0.51 -5.70 9.49
CA VAL A 192 0.60 -4.24 9.56
C VAL A 192 0.05 -3.72 10.90
N ILE A 193 -1.04 -4.31 11.38
CA ILE A 193 -1.63 -3.98 12.69
C ILE A 193 -0.74 -4.37 13.88
N GLY A 194 0.29 -5.20 13.68
CA GLY A 194 1.22 -5.66 14.70
C GLY A 194 0.77 -6.89 15.48
N TRP A 195 1.68 -7.45 16.28
CA TRP A 195 1.33 -8.53 17.20
C TRP A 195 0.55 -8.03 18.40
N MET A 196 -0.49 -8.73 18.82
CA MET A 196 -1.32 -8.39 19.99
C MET A 196 -0.49 -8.06 21.24
N LYS A 197 0.57 -8.84 21.50
CA LYS A 197 1.45 -8.63 22.67
C LYS A 197 2.18 -7.29 22.62
N ASP A 198 2.60 -6.87 21.41
CA ASP A 198 3.38 -5.65 21.21
C ASP A 198 2.46 -4.42 21.26
N ILE A 199 1.27 -4.50 20.62
CA ILE A 199 0.25 -3.45 20.69
C ILE A 199 -0.11 -3.17 22.14
N LYS A 200 -0.44 -4.20 22.94
CA LYS A 200 -0.77 -4.05 24.38
C LYS A 200 0.36 -3.48 25.21
N ALA A 201 1.61 -3.63 24.77
CA ALA A 201 2.82 -3.16 25.45
C ALA A 201 3.30 -1.78 24.95
N VAL A 202 2.56 -1.11 24.06
CA VAL A 202 2.90 0.25 23.62
C VAL A 202 2.80 1.22 24.79
N THR A 203 3.85 2.03 24.97
CA THR A 203 3.92 3.11 25.96
C THR A 203 4.03 4.47 25.28
N GLN A 204 3.76 5.53 26.01
CA GLN A 204 3.92 6.89 25.54
C GLN A 204 5.35 7.15 25.03
N GLU A 205 6.36 6.65 25.76
CA GLU A 205 7.78 6.83 25.40
C GLU A 205 8.10 6.20 24.04
N LYS A 206 7.59 4.99 23.78
CA LYS A 206 7.73 4.33 22.49
C LYS A 206 7.06 5.14 21.37
N ALA A 207 5.83 5.60 21.60
CA ALA A 207 5.12 6.43 20.65
C ALA A 207 5.87 7.74 20.34
N VAL A 208 6.31 8.46 21.35
CA VAL A 208 7.09 9.70 21.17
C VAL A 208 8.40 9.45 20.43
N ALA A 209 9.10 8.35 20.72
CA ALA A 209 10.35 8.00 20.04
C ALA A 209 10.11 7.67 18.55
N PHE A 210 9.03 6.94 18.26
CA PHE A 210 8.64 6.58 16.88
C PHE A 210 8.24 7.81 16.07
N TYR A 211 7.42 8.70 16.63
CA TYR A 211 7.02 9.96 16.00
C TYR A 211 8.23 10.82 15.63
N LYS A 212 9.13 11.06 16.57
CA LYS A 212 10.35 11.86 16.35
C LYS A 212 11.27 11.24 15.30
N ARG A 213 11.26 9.91 15.16
CA ARG A 213 12.11 9.19 14.23
C ARG A 213 11.62 9.27 12.79
N PHE A 214 10.31 9.21 12.58
CA PHE A 214 9.75 8.98 11.25
C PHE A 214 8.85 10.10 10.73
N TYR A 215 8.21 10.88 11.59
CA TYR A 215 7.23 11.90 11.17
C TYR A 215 7.88 13.29 11.07
N ALA A 216 8.73 13.43 10.03
CA ALA A 216 9.47 14.66 9.80
C ALA A 216 9.52 15.00 8.30
N PRO A 217 9.75 16.28 7.92
CA PRO A 217 9.75 16.71 6.52
C PRO A 217 10.68 15.91 5.61
N ASN A 218 11.88 15.61 6.07
CA ASN A 218 12.88 14.88 5.27
C ASN A 218 12.55 13.39 5.08
N ASN A 219 11.55 12.85 5.80
CA ASN A 219 11.01 11.51 5.59
C ASN A 219 9.64 11.52 4.90
N ALA A 220 9.14 12.69 4.54
CA ALA A 220 7.83 12.88 3.92
C ALA A 220 7.91 13.24 2.44
N VAL A 221 6.85 12.89 1.72
CA VAL A 221 6.56 13.35 0.35
C VAL A 221 5.12 13.86 0.32
N LEU A 222 4.93 15.12 -0.02
CA LEU A 222 3.62 15.65 -0.35
C LEU A 222 3.31 15.34 -1.81
N ILE A 223 2.08 14.91 -2.07
CA ILE A 223 1.59 14.73 -3.44
C ILE A 223 0.28 15.49 -3.54
N ILE A 224 0.28 16.55 -4.34
CA ILE A 224 -0.87 17.42 -4.50
C ILE A 224 -1.31 17.37 -5.96
N ALA A 225 -2.49 16.84 -6.19
CA ALA A 225 -3.05 16.68 -7.53
C ALA A 225 -4.43 17.34 -7.63
N GLY A 226 -4.70 18.03 -8.72
CA GLY A 226 -6.01 18.60 -8.99
C GLY A 226 -6.01 20.03 -9.46
N ASN A 227 -7.11 20.75 -9.24
CA ASN A 227 -7.30 22.12 -9.69
C ASN A 227 -6.58 23.12 -8.77
N ILE A 228 -5.28 23.26 -8.97
CA ILE A 228 -4.39 24.07 -8.15
C ILE A 228 -3.64 25.11 -8.98
N ASP A 229 -3.21 26.18 -8.31
CA ASP A 229 -2.26 27.14 -8.85
C ASP A 229 -0.85 26.89 -8.25
N PRO A 230 0.16 26.61 -9.08
CA PRO A 230 1.50 26.27 -8.58
C PRO A 230 2.14 27.36 -7.70
N VAL A 231 1.92 28.65 -8.00
CA VAL A 231 2.50 29.74 -7.22
C VAL A 231 1.92 29.75 -5.82
N THR A 232 0.59 29.70 -5.74
CA THR A 232 -0.14 29.68 -4.47
C THR A 232 0.19 28.44 -3.66
N THR A 233 0.23 27.27 -4.29
CA THR A 233 0.52 26.00 -3.62
C THR A 233 1.94 25.99 -3.04
N LEU A 234 2.96 26.37 -3.84
CA LEU A 234 4.35 26.42 -3.36
C LEU A 234 4.52 27.42 -2.23
N ASP A 235 3.85 28.58 -2.30
CA ASP A 235 3.89 29.60 -1.24
C ASP A 235 3.27 29.08 0.07
N LEU A 236 2.11 28.44 -0.01
CA LEU A 236 1.44 27.83 1.15
C LEU A 236 2.33 26.78 1.82
N ILE A 237 2.86 25.85 1.05
CA ILE A 237 3.71 24.78 1.60
C ILE A 237 4.99 25.38 2.19
N ALA A 238 5.66 26.32 1.51
CA ALA A 238 6.86 26.98 2.03
C ALA A 238 6.61 27.69 3.35
N ARG A 239 5.44 28.32 3.51
CA ARG A 239 5.03 29.03 4.73
C ARG A 239 4.76 28.09 5.90
N HIS A 240 4.02 27.00 5.67
CA HIS A 240 3.60 26.09 6.73
C HIS A 240 4.68 25.07 7.10
N TYR A 241 5.47 24.62 6.13
CA TYR A 241 6.47 23.57 6.36
C TYR A 241 7.91 24.10 6.45
N GLY A 242 8.19 25.29 5.94
CA GLY A 242 9.57 25.78 5.82
C GLY A 242 10.30 25.92 7.15
N ALA A 243 9.60 26.28 8.22
CA ALA A 243 10.17 26.40 9.57
C ALA A 243 10.29 25.08 10.32
N ILE A 244 9.72 23.98 9.80
CA ILE A 244 9.78 22.66 10.44
C ILE A 244 11.21 22.10 10.27
N PRO A 245 11.92 21.78 11.34
CA PRO A 245 13.28 21.26 11.22
C PRO A 245 13.27 19.84 10.63
N ALA A 246 14.29 19.52 9.85
CA ALA A 246 14.57 18.14 9.48
C ALA A 246 14.90 17.33 10.74
N ALA A 247 14.43 16.10 10.81
CA ALA A 247 14.90 15.15 11.82
C ALA A 247 16.21 14.48 11.39
N GLU A 248 16.86 13.79 12.32
CA GLU A 248 17.92 12.87 11.95
C GLU A 248 17.35 11.84 10.94
N PRO A 249 18.11 11.48 9.90
CA PRO A 249 17.65 10.46 8.96
C PRO A 249 17.25 9.19 9.70
N PRO A 250 16.11 8.56 9.33
CA PRO A 250 15.74 7.27 9.91
C PRO A 250 16.89 6.27 9.81
N PRO A 251 17.01 5.33 10.74
CA PRO A 251 18.03 4.28 10.66
C PRO A 251 17.98 3.58 9.30
N PRO A 252 19.15 3.17 8.76
CA PRO A 252 19.17 2.41 7.53
C PRO A 252 18.25 1.20 7.61
N ASP A 253 17.53 0.95 6.52
CA ASP A 253 16.70 -0.23 6.41
C ASP A 253 17.55 -1.50 6.62
N ARG A 254 17.21 -2.29 7.62
CA ARG A 254 17.92 -3.51 7.99
C ARG A 254 17.28 -4.76 7.40
N ALA A 255 16.19 -4.62 6.65
CA ALA A 255 15.55 -5.77 6.03
C ALA A 255 16.53 -6.49 5.11
N GLN A 256 16.69 -7.77 5.33
CA GLN A 256 17.48 -8.63 4.46
C GLN A 256 16.51 -9.35 3.51
N PRO A 257 16.90 -9.56 2.24
CA PRO A 257 16.09 -10.37 1.34
C PRO A 257 15.76 -11.71 1.99
N GLU A 258 14.49 -12.06 2.01
CA GLU A 258 14.06 -13.36 2.51
C GLU A 258 14.61 -14.46 1.61
N ARG A 259 15.18 -15.50 2.21
CA ARG A 259 15.50 -16.71 1.48
C ARG A 259 14.20 -17.48 1.28
N ALA A 260 13.81 -17.68 0.03
CA ALA A 260 12.65 -18.50 -0.27
C ALA A 260 12.72 -19.83 0.50
N PRO A 261 11.59 -20.30 1.06
CA PRO A 261 11.56 -21.62 1.72
C PRO A 261 12.19 -22.70 0.84
N ALA A 262 12.87 -23.65 1.44
CA ALA A 262 13.48 -24.79 0.72
C ALA A 262 12.43 -25.77 0.16
N GLY A 263 11.14 -25.53 0.41
CA GLY A 263 10.01 -26.36 -0.01
C GLY A 263 8.68 -25.79 0.51
N GLU A 264 7.62 -26.57 0.41
CA GLU A 264 6.30 -26.20 0.89
C GLU A 264 6.27 -26.05 2.42
N VAL A 265 5.60 -24.99 2.89
CA VAL A 265 5.26 -24.80 4.31
C VAL A 265 3.75 -24.77 4.45
N ARG A 266 3.20 -25.57 5.39
CA ARG A 266 1.75 -25.73 5.54
C ARG A 266 1.30 -25.55 6.98
N ALA A 267 0.17 -24.86 7.17
CA ALA A 267 -0.58 -24.82 8.42
C ALA A 267 -2.03 -25.26 8.17
N VAL A 268 -2.60 -25.95 9.15
CA VAL A 268 -4.03 -26.30 9.17
C VAL A 268 -4.62 -25.74 10.45
N LEU A 269 -5.63 -24.91 10.30
CA LEU A 269 -6.37 -24.26 11.39
C LEU A 269 -7.79 -24.84 11.46
N THR A 270 -8.39 -24.82 12.65
CA THR A 270 -9.79 -25.21 12.84
C THR A 270 -10.58 -23.99 13.32
N ARG A 271 -11.65 -23.65 12.60
CA ARG A 271 -12.52 -22.50 12.89
C ARG A 271 -13.99 -22.88 12.69
N PRO A 272 -14.95 -22.14 13.25
CA PRO A 272 -16.37 -22.34 13.01
C PRO A 272 -16.78 -21.80 11.62
N VAL A 273 -16.39 -22.50 10.57
CA VAL A 273 -16.71 -22.19 9.17
C VAL A 273 -17.61 -23.27 8.57
N PRO A 274 -18.45 -22.95 7.57
CA PRO A 274 -19.36 -23.91 6.95
C PRO A 274 -18.66 -24.89 5.98
N ALA A 275 -17.49 -24.52 5.48
CA ALA A 275 -16.70 -25.30 4.53
C ALA A 275 -15.22 -24.92 4.62
N ASP A 276 -14.35 -25.71 4.01
CA ASP A 276 -12.91 -25.43 3.97
C ASP A 276 -12.62 -24.06 3.34
N ARG A 277 -11.57 -23.41 3.84
CA ARG A 277 -10.94 -22.25 3.18
C ARG A 277 -9.47 -22.55 2.93
N LEU A 278 -8.95 -22.05 1.83
CA LEU A 278 -7.57 -22.24 1.41
C LEU A 278 -6.97 -20.90 1.04
N VAL A 279 -5.74 -20.66 1.47
CA VAL A 279 -4.88 -19.66 0.85
C VAL A 279 -3.53 -20.29 0.52
N ILE A 280 -3.04 -20.01 -0.68
CA ILE A 280 -1.70 -20.39 -1.13
C ILE A 280 -0.94 -19.13 -1.49
N GLY A 281 0.17 -18.88 -0.80
CA GLY A 281 1.10 -17.79 -1.08
C GLY A 281 2.29 -18.31 -1.89
N PHE A 282 2.55 -17.68 -3.03
CA PHE A 282 3.72 -17.89 -3.87
C PHE A 282 4.67 -16.70 -3.72
N PRO A 283 6.00 -16.88 -3.81
CA PRO A 283 6.92 -15.76 -3.90
C PRO A 283 6.58 -14.85 -5.08
N ALA A 284 6.55 -13.55 -4.87
CA ALA A 284 6.19 -12.59 -5.89
C ALA A 284 7.24 -11.48 -6.01
N PRO A 285 7.45 -10.94 -7.21
CA PRO A 285 8.41 -9.86 -7.44
C PRO A 285 7.96 -8.56 -6.76
N ALA A 286 8.93 -7.75 -6.37
CA ALA A 286 8.72 -6.39 -5.88
C ALA A 286 7.98 -5.52 -6.92
N LEU A 287 7.36 -4.42 -6.47
CA LEU A 287 6.64 -3.49 -7.36
C LEU A 287 7.57 -2.91 -8.46
N ALA A 288 8.83 -2.65 -8.13
CA ALA A 288 9.83 -2.11 -9.07
C ALA A 288 10.52 -3.18 -9.93
N ASP A 289 10.22 -4.47 -9.73
CA ASP A 289 10.87 -5.54 -10.48
C ASP A 289 10.44 -5.51 -11.95
N ARG A 290 11.40 -5.78 -12.84
CA ARG A 290 11.17 -5.84 -14.30
C ARG A 290 10.15 -6.90 -14.71
N ASP A 291 10.06 -8.00 -13.96
CA ASP A 291 9.14 -9.10 -14.23
C ASP A 291 7.74 -8.88 -13.64
N ARG A 292 7.54 -7.76 -12.89
CA ARG A 292 6.28 -7.47 -12.22
C ARG A 292 5.08 -7.43 -13.17
N ALA A 293 5.20 -6.79 -14.34
CA ALA A 293 4.11 -6.72 -15.32
C ALA A 293 3.73 -8.11 -15.85
N ALA A 294 4.72 -8.94 -16.20
CA ALA A 294 4.47 -10.31 -16.66
C ALA A 294 3.83 -11.17 -15.55
N TYR A 295 4.23 -10.93 -14.31
CA TYR A 295 3.66 -11.63 -13.16
C TYR A 295 2.20 -11.22 -12.89
N GLU A 296 1.87 -9.93 -13.00
CA GLU A 296 0.50 -9.42 -12.88
C GLU A 296 -0.40 -9.99 -13.98
N VAL A 297 0.11 -10.09 -15.22
CA VAL A 297 -0.61 -10.76 -16.33
C VAL A 297 -0.84 -12.24 -16.00
N ALA A 298 0.16 -12.95 -15.47
CA ALA A 298 0.00 -14.34 -15.04
C ALA A 298 -1.06 -14.50 -13.95
N SER A 299 -1.07 -13.59 -12.96
CA SER A 299 -2.07 -13.54 -11.89
C SER A 299 -3.48 -13.29 -12.42
N GLU A 300 -3.63 -12.33 -13.37
CA GLU A 300 -4.90 -12.02 -14.01
C GLU A 300 -5.46 -13.22 -14.79
N ILE A 301 -4.63 -13.95 -15.53
CA ILE A 301 -5.00 -15.18 -16.22
C ILE A 301 -5.48 -16.25 -15.24
N LEU A 302 -4.80 -16.41 -14.11
CA LEU A 302 -5.11 -17.42 -13.10
C LEU A 302 -6.39 -17.11 -12.32
N ALA A 303 -6.52 -15.88 -11.77
CA ALA A 303 -7.56 -15.56 -10.80
C ALA A 303 -8.18 -14.15 -10.95
N GLY A 304 -7.90 -13.42 -12.02
CA GLY A 304 -8.30 -12.03 -12.23
C GLY A 304 -9.77 -11.83 -12.63
N GLY A 305 -10.69 -12.63 -12.15
CA GLY A 305 -12.13 -12.41 -12.34
C GLY A 305 -12.88 -13.63 -12.88
N PRO A 306 -14.18 -13.48 -13.20
CA PRO A 306 -15.07 -14.61 -13.46
C PRO A 306 -14.63 -15.53 -14.62
N SER A 307 -13.89 -14.99 -15.61
CA SER A 307 -13.43 -15.75 -16.76
C SER A 307 -11.96 -16.23 -16.66
N SER A 308 -11.33 -16.04 -15.50
CA SER A 308 -10.00 -16.58 -15.21
C SER A 308 -10.01 -18.11 -15.06
N ARG A 309 -8.86 -18.75 -15.21
CA ARG A 309 -8.76 -20.21 -15.21
C ARG A 309 -9.30 -20.85 -13.95
N LEU A 310 -8.90 -20.34 -12.79
CA LEU A 310 -9.31 -20.88 -11.50
C LEU A 310 -10.78 -20.60 -11.17
N ASN A 311 -11.26 -19.39 -11.45
CA ASN A 311 -12.67 -19.05 -11.27
C ASN A 311 -13.56 -19.92 -12.13
N ARG A 312 -13.24 -20.03 -13.43
CA ARG A 312 -13.99 -20.87 -14.34
C ARG A 312 -14.02 -22.33 -13.87
N THR A 313 -12.86 -22.90 -13.56
CA THR A 313 -12.78 -24.32 -13.15
C THR A 313 -13.45 -24.58 -11.81
N LEU A 314 -13.14 -23.80 -10.78
CA LEU A 314 -13.59 -24.09 -9.41
C LEU A 314 -14.99 -23.59 -9.12
N VAL A 315 -15.37 -22.41 -9.64
CA VAL A 315 -16.65 -21.78 -9.31
C VAL A 315 -17.72 -22.12 -10.34
N VAL A 316 -17.41 -22.00 -11.64
CA VAL A 316 -18.41 -22.17 -12.69
C VAL A 316 -18.58 -23.62 -13.08
N ASP A 317 -17.52 -24.32 -13.51
CA ASP A 317 -17.61 -25.65 -14.10
C ASP A 317 -17.81 -26.75 -13.05
N LYS A 318 -17.03 -26.73 -11.97
CA LYS A 318 -17.07 -27.76 -10.90
C LYS A 318 -17.98 -27.39 -9.74
N GLN A 319 -18.24 -26.11 -9.50
CA GLN A 319 -19.01 -25.60 -8.37
C GLN A 319 -18.47 -26.04 -7.00
N TRP A 320 -17.15 -26.29 -6.94
CA TRP A 320 -16.47 -26.69 -5.70
C TRP A 320 -16.13 -25.51 -4.79
N ALA A 321 -16.05 -24.32 -5.35
CA ALA A 321 -15.80 -23.10 -4.60
C ALA A 321 -16.90 -22.07 -4.83
N SER A 322 -17.17 -21.25 -3.80
CA SER A 322 -18.04 -20.08 -3.90
C SER A 322 -17.29 -18.84 -4.41
N SER A 323 -15.98 -18.77 -4.17
CA SER A 323 -15.13 -17.67 -4.65
C SER A 323 -13.68 -18.10 -4.82
N VAL A 324 -13.02 -17.44 -5.77
CA VAL A 324 -11.57 -17.45 -5.95
C VAL A 324 -11.14 -16.00 -6.15
N ARG A 325 -10.10 -15.56 -5.42
CA ARG A 325 -9.45 -14.25 -5.61
C ARG A 325 -7.95 -14.39 -5.49
N ALA A 326 -7.24 -13.43 -6.05
CA ALA A 326 -5.79 -13.30 -5.90
C ALA A 326 -5.44 -11.91 -5.40
N ASP A 327 -4.48 -11.84 -4.49
CA ASP A 327 -3.93 -10.61 -3.94
C ASP A 327 -2.43 -10.55 -4.22
N LEU A 328 -1.96 -9.41 -4.71
CA LEU A 328 -0.57 -9.16 -5.03
C LEU A 328 -0.18 -7.77 -4.52
N ALA A 329 0.35 -7.71 -3.32
CA ALA A 329 0.68 -6.45 -2.67
C ALA A 329 1.75 -5.64 -3.43
N PRO A 330 1.65 -4.29 -3.45
CA PRO A 330 2.62 -3.41 -4.08
C PRO A 330 3.81 -3.15 -3.16
N THR A 331 4.59 -4.19 -2.87
CA THR A 331 5.68 -4.13 -1.91
C THR A 331 7.00 -3.67 -2.53
N ARG A 332 7.82 -2.99 -1.73
CA ARG A 332 9.16 -2.52 -2.09
C ARG A 332 10.17 -3.67 -2.29
N ASP A 333 10.05 -4.71 -1.47
CA ASP A 333 10.83 -5.94 -1.60
C ASP A 333 9.95 -7.09 -2.13
N PRO A 334 10.53 -8.21 -2.56
CA PRO A 334 9.77 -9.38 -2.95
C PRO A 334 8.76 -9.79 -1.87
N GLY A 335 7.50 -9.91 -2.27
CA GLY A 335 6.36 -10.20 -1.40
C GLY A 335 5.74 -11.56 -1.66
N LEU A 336 4.42 -11.63 -1.46
CA LEU A 336 3.59 -12.80 -1.77
C LEU A 336 2.51 -12.46 -2.80
N HIS A 337 2.23 -13.46 -3.64
CA HIS A 337 1.00 -13.57 -4.41
C HIS A 337 0.13 -14.61 -3.73
N ALA A 338 -0.95 -14.18 -3.13
CA ALA A 338 -1.85 -15.04 -2.37
C ALA A 338 -3.10 -15.39 -3.20
N ILE A 339 -3.33 -16.69 -3.45
CA ILE A 339 -4.55 -17.19 -4.09
C ILE A 339 -5.46 -17.74 -2.99
N TRP A 340 -6.63 -17.14 -2.85
CA TRP A 340 -7.65 -17.46 -1.87
C TRP A 340 -8.79 -18.23 -2.49
N VAL A 341 -9.24 -19.28 -1.82
CA VAL A 341 -10.39 -20.09 -2.25
C VAL A 341 -11.32 -20.37 -1.08
N GLN A 342 -12.58 -20.04 -1.24
CA GLN A 342 -13.63 -20.43 -0.32
C GLN A 342 -14.40 -21.62 -0.92
N MET A 343 -14.29 -22.77 -0.28
CA MET A 343 -14.95 -24.00 -0.76
C MET A 343 -16.46 -23.97 -0.49
N THR A 344 -17.20 -24.74 -1.27
CA THR A 344 -18.60 -25.08 -0.96
C THR A 344 -18.66 -26.34 -0.08
N LYS A 345 -19.76 -26.52 0.65
CA LYS A 345 -19.94 -27.66 1.55
C LYS A 345 -19.79 -28.98 0.78
N GLY A 346 -19.04 -29.92 1.36
CA GLY A 346 -18.78 -31.24 0.77
C GLY A 346 -17.53 -31.30 -0.10
N HIS A 347 -16.86 -30.15 -0.34
CA HIS A 347 -15.60 -30.08 -1.08
C HIS A 347 -14.45 -29.66 -0.19
N THR A 348 -13.22 -30.10 -0.52
CA THR A 348 -12.05 -29.94 0.35
C THR A 348 -11.03 -28.97 -0.23
N ALA A 349 -10.23 -28.37 0.66
CA ALA A 349 -9.13 -27.51 0.28
C ALA A 349 -8.13 -28.21 -0.66
N GLU A 350 -7.88 -29.53 -0.46
CA GLU A 350 -6.98 -30.32 -1.29
C GLU A 350 -7.48 -30.48 -2.74
N GLN A 351 -8.80 -30.43 -2.95
CA GLN A 351 -9.37 -30.43 -4.31
C GLN A 351 -9.03 -29.12 -5.03
N ALA A 352 -9.19 -27.97 -4.34
CA ALA A 352 -8.81 -26.68 -4.91
C ALA A 352 -7.29 -26.57 -5.13
N GLU A 353 -6.50 -27.05 -4.19
CA GLU A 353 -5.05 -27.04 -4.29
C GLU A 353 -4.57 -27.79 -5.54
N ARG A 354 -5.11 -28.99 -5.82
CA ARG A 354 -4.79 -29.73 -7.05
C ARG A 354 -5.07 -28.91 -8.30
N VAL A 355 -6.23 -28.27 -8.37
CA VAL A 355 -6.60 -27.42 -9.52
C VAL A 355 -5.64 -26.23 -9.67
N ILE A 356 -5.25 -25.59 -8.55
CA ILE A 356 -4.29 -24.49 -8.57
C ILE A 356 -2.93 -24.97 -9.08
N VAL A 357 -2.43 -26.10 -8.58
CA VAL A 357 -1.14 -26.68 -9.02
C VAL A 357 -1.18 -27.07 -10.50
N GLU A 358 -2.26 -27.69 -10.95
CA GLU A 358 -2.46 -28.01 -12.36
C GLU A 358 -2.46 -26.76 -13.24
N ALA A 359 -3.19 -25.71 -12.83
CA ALA A 359 -3.28 -24.45 -13.58
C ALA A 359 -1.93 -23.71 -13.64
N THR A 360 -1.19 -23.63 -12.52
CA THR A 360 0.14 -22.98 -12.47
C THR A 360 1.18 -23.77 -13.25
N THR A 361 1.14 -25.10 -13.18
CA THR A 361 2.02 -25.98 -13.95
C THR A 361 1.75 -25.87 -15.45
N ALA A 362 0.48 -25.86 -15.85
CA ALA A 362 0.09 -25.68 -17.26
C ALA A 362 0.51 -24.31 -17.79
N LEU A 363 0.38 -23.24 -16.96
CA LEU A 363 0.82 -21.89 -17.33
C LEU A 363 2.34 -21.82 -17.55
N ALA A 364 3.11 -22.58 -16.77
CA ALA A 364 4.57 -22.66 -16.90
C ALA A 364 5.04 -23.54 -18.08
N ALA A 365 4.26 -24.52 -18.50
CA ALA A 365 4.65 -25.51 -19.48
C ALA A 365 4.25 -25.16 -20.92
N GLN A 366 3.22 -24.35 -21.10
CA GLN A 366 2.64 -24.05 -22.41
C GLN A 366 2.41 -22.54 -22.57
N PRO A 367 2.73 -21.96 -23.73
CA PRO A 367 2.40 -20.58 -24.04
C PRO A 367 0.90 -20.34 -23.92
N VAL A 368 0.54 -19.19 -23.37
CA VAL A 368 -0.85 -18.73 -23.25
C VAL A 368 -1.43 -18.45 -24.64
N ALA A 369 -2.69 -18.83 -24.86
CA ALA A 369 -3.38 -18.49 -26.09
C ALA A 369 -3.46 -16.96 -26.31
N ALA A 370 -3.26 -16.50 -27.54
CA ALA A 370 -3.20 -15.07 -27.86
C ALA A 370 -4.44 -14.28 -27.36
N GLY A 371 -5.64 -14.86 -27.49
CA GLY A 371 -6.87 -14.22 -27.00
C GLY A 371 -6.97 -14.13 -25.46
N GLU A 372 -6.42 -15.11 -24.73
CA GLU A 372 -6.38 -15.10 -23.28
C GLU A 372 -5.37 -14.06 -22.77
N LEU A 373 -4.19 -13.99 -23.40
CA LEU A 373 -3.17 -12.98 -23.10
C LEU A 373 -3.70 -11.57 -23.34
N ALA A 374 -4.26 -11.31 -24.54
CA ALA A 374 -4.81 -10.00 -24.90
C ALA A 374 -5.92 -9.57 -23.95
N LYS A 375 -6.80 -10.49 -23.52
CA LYS A 375 -7.83 -10.20 -22.52
C LYS A 375 -7.22 -9.79 -21.17
N ALA A 376 -6.23 -10.52 -20.68
CA ALA A 376 -5.60 -10.21 -19.40
C ALA A 376 -4.91 -8.85 -19.42
N ILE A 377 -4.17 -8.55 -20.48
CA ILE A 377 -3.52 -7.24 -20.68
C ILE A 377 -4.58 -6.13 -20.71
N ALA A 378 -5.64 -6.27 -21.52
CA ALA A 378 -6.68 -5.26 -21.63
C ALA A 378 -7.38 -4.97 -20.27
N ARG A 379 -7.61 -6.00 -19.45
CA ARG A 379 -8.19 -5.81 -18.11
C ARG A 379 -7.27 -5.05 -17.17
N LEU A 380 -5.98 -5.39 -17.16
CA LEU A 380 -4.99 -4.68 -16.34
C LEU A 380 -4.83 -3.23 -16.78
N GLU A 381 -4.80 -2.97 -18.10
CA GLU A 381 -4.76 -1.61 -18.62
C GLU A 381 -6.03 -0.82 -18.26
N THR A 382 -7.20 -1.44 -18.39
CA THR A 382 -8.47 -0.80 -17.99
C THR A 382 -8.43 -0.42 -16.51
N ALA A 383 -8.09 -1.36 -15.63
CA ALA A 383 -7.99 -1.09 -14.19
C ALA A 383 -6.93 -0.01 -13.87
N PHE A 384 -5.80 -0.01 -14.57
CA PHE A 384 -4.77 1.01 -14.43
C PHE A 384 -5.29 2.41 -14.80
N TRP A 385 -5.97 2.55 -15.94
CA TRP A 385 -6.50 3.84 -16.36
C TRP A 385 -7.71 4.29 -15.54
N GLU A 386 -8.56 3.36 -15.09
CA GLU A 386 -9.65 3.64 -14.15
C GLU A 386 -9.12 4.20 -12.84
N ARG A 387 -8.08 3.60 -12.26
CA ARG A 387 -7.40 4.13 -11.06
C ARG A 387 -6.90 5.56 -11.29
N LEU A 388 -6.33 5.84 -12.45
CA LEU A 388 -5.79 7.17 -12.79
C LEU A 388 -6.83 8.17 -13.30
N SER A 389 -8.12 7.84 -13.31
CA SER A 389 -9.17 8.73 -13.81
C SER A 389 -9.48 9.91 -12.89
N SER A 390 -9.20 9.81 -11.58
CA SER A 390 -9.41 10.85 -10.58
C SER A 390 -8.11 11.49 -10.09
N SER A 391 -8.19 12.70 -9.52
CA SER A 391 -7.05 13.35 -8.86
C SER A 391 -6.54 12.53 -7.68
N HIS A 392 -7.47 11.94 -6.90
CA HIS A 392 -7.17 11.03 -5.80
C HIS A 392 -6.33 9.83 -6.28
N GLY A 393 -6.85 9.05 -7.23
CA GLY A 393 -6.16 7.84 -7.72
C GLY A 393 -4.81 8.14 -8.36
N ARG A 394 -4.63 9.30 -9.02
CA ARG A 394 -3.34 9.75 -9.53
C ARG A 394 -2.36 10.06 -8.42
N ALA A 395 -2.79 10.81 -7.39
CA ALA A 395 -1.95 11.15 -6.26
C ALA A 395 -1.56 9.90 -5.46
N GLU A 396 -2.50 8.99 -5.23
CA GLU A 396 -2.25 7.72 -4.58
C GLU A 396 -1.24 6.86 -5.35
N ALA A 397 -1.42 6.67 -6.66
CA ALA A 397 -0.51 5.90 -7.50
C ALA A 397 0.89 6.51 -7.55
N LEU A 398 1.01 7.85 -7.64
CA LEU A 398 2.30 8.54 -7.58
C LEU A 398 3.02 8.27 -6.25
N GLY A 399 2.29 8.29 -5.12
CA GLY A 399 2.85 8.02 -3.80
C GLY A 399 3.29 6.58 -3.61
N GLU A 400 2.49 5.63 -4.05
CA GLU A 400 2.84 4.21 -4.02
C GLU A 400 4.15 3.94 -4.80
N PHE A 401 4.26 4.48 -6.02
CA PHE A 401 5.47 4.29 -6.81
C PHE A 401 6.66 5.09 -6.25
N GLU A 402 6.46 6.28 -5.67
CA GLU A 402 7.53 7.06 -5.05
C GLU A 402 8.08 6.39 -3.78
N THR A 403 7.26 5.66 -3.04
CA THR A 403 7.66 5.03 -1.78
C THR A 403 8.07 3.56 -1.93
N ALA A 404 7.34 2.78 -2.72
CA ALA A 404 7.56 1.34 -2.89
C ALA A 404 7.99 0.93 -4.31
N GLY A 405 7.69 1.73 -5.33
CA GLY A 405 7.91 1.40 -6.75
C GLY A 405 9.26 1.86 -7.32
N GLY A 406 10.22 2.28 -6.48
CA GLY A 406 11.54 2.72 -6.94
C GLY A 406 11.56 4.13 -7.55
N GLY A 407 10.50 4.91 -7.38
CA GLY A 407 10.30 6.26 -7.85
C GLY A 407 9.04 6.39 -8.72
N PHE A 408 8.36 7.52 -8.59
CA PHE A 408 7.07 7.76 -9.26
C PHE A 408 7.14 7.64 -10.80
N GLN A 409 8.32 7.84 -11.41
CA GLN A 409 8.51 7.72 -12.85
C GLN A 409 8.20 6.32 -13.38
N ASN A 410 8.36 5.29 -12.55
CA ASN A 410 8.07 3.91 -12.92
C ASN A 410 6.56 3.65 -13.12
N LEU A 411 5.70 4.50 -12.56
CA LEU A 411 4.26 4.47 -12.83
C LEU A 411 3.96 4.66 -14.33
N PHE A 412 4.68 5.58 -14.99
CA PHE A 412 4.39 5.94 -16.39
C PHE A 412 4.77 4.83 -17.37
N ALA A 413 5.69 3.96 -16.99
CA ALA A 413 6.08 2.82 -17.80
C ALA A 413 5.12 1.61 -17.67
N ARG A 414 4.20 1.62 -16.69
CA ARG A 414 3.40 0.43 -16.35
C ARG A 414 2.48 -0.03 -17.48
N ALA A 415 1.74 0.87 -18.11
CA ALA A 415 0.85 0.52 -19.20
C ALA A 415 1.63 -0.08 -20.40
N ALA A 416 2.73 0.57 -20.79
CA ALA A 416 3.60 0.05 -21.85
C ALA A 416 4.23 -1.30 -21.46
N ALA A 417 4.55 -1.50 -20.18
CA ALA A 417 5.08 -2.77 -19.70
C ALA A 417 4.04 -3.90 -19.84
N TYR A 418 2.75 -3.65 -19.61
CA TYR A 418 1.70 -4.65 -19.84
C TYR A 418 1.60 -5.03 -21.32
N GLN A 419 1.61 -4.03 -22.21
CA GLN A 419 1.54 -4.25 -23.66
C GLN A 419 2.74 -5.03 -24.22
N ALA A 420 3.89 -4.89 -23.58
CA ALA A 420 5.12 -5.60 -23.97
C ALA A 420 5.18 -7.06 -23.50
N VAL A 421 4.27 -7.51 -22.63
CA VAL A 421 4.28 -8.89 -22.10
C VAL A 421 3.95 -9.89 -23.18
N THR A 422 4.83 -10.87 -23.35
CA THR A 422 4.63 -11.99 -24.28
C THR A 422 4.12 -13.26 -23.57
N ALA A 423 3.63 -14.22 -24.33
CA ALA A 423 3.24 -15.53 -23.79
C ALA A 423 4.43 -16.27 -23.17
N GLU A 424 5.63 -16.08 -23.71
CA GLU A 424 6.89 -16.63 -23.21
C GLU A 424 7.28 -16.00 -21.87
N ASP A 425 7.05 -14.69 -21.69
CA ASP A 425 7.28 -14.00 -20.40
C ASP A 425 6.37 -14.57 -19.33
N VAL A 426 5.08 -14.74 -19.63
CA VAL A 426 4.10 -15.35 -18.71
C VAL A 426 4.54 -16.76 -18.31
N ALA A 427 4.95 -17.60 -19.27
CA ALA A 427 5.42 -18.97 -19.00
C ALA A 427 6.70 -18.96 -18.16
N ARG A 428 7.64 -18.05 -18.46
CA ARG A 428 8.90 -17.89 -17.74
C ARG A 428 8.68 -17.50 -16.26
N VAL A 429 7.86 -16.49 -15.99
CA VAL A 429 7.57 -16.08 -14.61
C VAL A 429 6.76 -17.15 -13.88
N ALA A 430 5.81 -17.79 -14.54
CA ALA A 430 5.06 -18.89 -13.94
C ALA A 430 5.99 -20.05 -13.54
N LYS A 431 6.96 -20.40 -14.39
CA LYS A 431 7.94 -21.47 -14.10
C LYS A 431 8.85 -21.12 -12.94
N SER A 432 9.30 -19.88 -12.82
CA SER A 432 10.25 -19.46 -11.77
C SER A 432 9.59 -19.27 -10.41
N THR A 433 8.29 -18.94 -10.35
CA THR A 433 7.63 -18.49 -9.13
C THR A 433 6.37 -19.29 -8.76
N LEU A 434 5.50 -19.63 -9.73
CA LEU A 434 4.20 -20.22 -9.45
C LEU A 434 4.21 -21.77 -9.52
N ALA A 435 5.01 -22.36 -10.39
CA ALA A 435 5.10 -23.80 -10.59
C ALA A 435 6.18 -24.44 -9.70
N THR A 436 6.43 -23.89 -8.52
CA THR A 436 7.46 -24.37 -7.61
C THR A 436 6.84 -24.98 -6.35
N ASP A 437 7.63 -25.77 -5.63
CA ASP A 437 7.30 -26.25 -4.29
C ASP A 437 7.55 -25.19 -3.20
N ARG A 438 8.09 -24.02 -3.55
CA ARG A 438 8.36 -22.92 -2.61
C ARG A 438 7.12 -22.09 -2.37
N ARG A 439 6.11 -22.67 -1.74
CA ARG A 439 4.82 -22.05 -1.45
C ARG A 439 4.44 -22.20 0.01
N SER A 440 3.67 -21.27 0.49
CA SER A 440 3.11 -21.29 1.84
C SER A 440 1.61 -21.53 1.75
N ILE A 441 1.10 -22.49 2.51
CA ILE A 441 -0.30 -22.91 2.44
C ILE A 441 -0.93 -22.80 3.81
N VAL A 442 -2.11 -22.17 3.88
CA VAL A 442 -2.95 -22.21 5.08
C VAL A 442 -4.32 -22.76 4.70
N VAL A 443 -4.74 -23.77 5.44
CA VAL A 443 -6.07 -24.37 5.31
C VAL A 443 -6.84 -24.12 6.60
N VAL A 444 -8.09 -23.68 6.47
CA VAL A 444 -9.05 -23.64 7.58
C VAL A 444 -10.10 -24.70 7.36
N ARG A 445 -10.32 -25.54 8.38
CA ARG A 445 -11.32 -26.61 8.37
C ARG A 445 -12.46 -26.31 9.34
N PRO A 446 -13.69 -26.78 9.02
CA PRO A 446 -14.82 -26.71 9.94
C PRO A 446 -14.53 -27.38 11.28
N LYS A 447 -14.99 -26.77 12.38
CA LYS A 447 -14.91 -27.36 13.72
C LYS A 447 -15.91 -28.53 13.82
N GLY A 448 -15.44 -29.74 14.12
CA GLY A 448 -16.27 -30.89 14.35
C GLY A 448 -16.41 -31.91 13.20
N GLU A 449 -15.82 -31.65 12.04
CA GLU A 449 -15.69 -32.68 10.99
C GLU A 449 -14.43 -33.52 11.21
N THR A 450 -14.59 -34.69 11.86
CA THR A 450 -13.56 -35.74 11.82
C THR A 450 -13.64 -36.40 10.45
N ARG A 451 -12.82 -35.99 9.51
CA ARG A 451 -12.68 -36.71 8.24
C ARG A 451 -11.75 -37.92 8.49
N GLN A 452 -12.28 -39.08 8.24
CA GLN A 452 -11.54 -40.36 8.22
C GLN A 452 -10.60 -40.42 7.02
#